data_cf0c41667b748cc27e6f7fa0b7add7e9
#
_entry.id   cf0c41667b748cc27e6f7fa0b7add7e9
#
_cell.length_a   1.000
_cell.length_b   1.000
_cell.length_c   1.000
_cell.angle_alpha   90.00
_cell.angle_beta   90.00
_cell.angle_gamma   90.00
#
_symmetry.space_group_name_H-M   'P 1'
#
loop_
_entity.id
_entity.type
_entity.pdbx_description
1 polymer ?
#
loop_
_entity_poly.entity_id
_entity_poly.type
_entity_poly.pdbx_seq_one_letter_code
_entity_poly.pdbx_strand_id
1 'polypeptide(L)'
;TKIMKVKNCITYITLFLIALFPLVGNASASQDDKPFNINDLIDGHTGDSHDFHLFDYNGHSYAMPLPIILYTDNGLVTFLSSEFHHDNEGKVVVEKDGQRFVRYKEDIYYANEDGTVAFNEQGKVTNARPLNFSITKNVFSLLLISVLLVVLFTSIARSYKKNPKAPKGMAGLLEPLVLYIRDEIAIPNIGEKYYMRYMPYLLTVFFLIWVANLFGLIPFFPFAATVTNNILFTAVLAVFTLLITLFSSNKNYWKHIFATPGVPPLLLPIMIPIEIIGIFTKPFALMVRLFANMSAGHIIILSLLSLIFIFKTVWVSPVSILFSLFISTLELLVAVLQAYVFTLLSALFIGNAVEEEHH
;
A
#
# COMPACT_ATOMS: atom_id res chain seq x y z
N THR A 1 -27.10 31.29 -7.02
CA THR A 1 -25.67 30.95 -7.33
C THR A 1 -25.15 29.73 -6.59
N LYS A 2 -25.58 29.43 -5.34
CA LYS A 2 -25.17 28.20 -4.61
C LYS A 2 -25.82 26.91 -5.18
N ILE A 3 -27.08 26.97 -5.56
CA ILE A 3 -27.84 25.83 -6.13
C ILE A 3 -27.29 25.43 -7.50
N MET A 4 -26.78 26.35 -8.28
CA MET A 4 -26.19 26.11 -9.61
C MET A 4 -24.82 25.39 -9.47
N LYS A 5 -24.01 25.71 -8.44
CA LYS A 5 -22.75 25.03 -8.15
C LYS A 5 -22.96 23.58 -7.67
N VAL A 6 -24.01 23.30 -6.88
CA VAL A 6 -24.37 21.95 -6.42
C VAL A 6 -24.89 21.11 -7.58
N LYS A 7 -25.74 21.67 -8.48
CA LYS A 7 -26.17 20.98 -9.70
C LYS A 7 -24.98 20.57 -10.60
N ASN A 8 -24.03 21.49 -10.81
CA ASN A 8 -22.85 21.18 -11.61
C ASN A 8 -21.97 20.09 -10.94
N CYS A 9 -21.82 20.11 -9.62
CA CYS A 9 -21.09 19.08 -8.89
C CYS A 9 -21.75 17.70 -9.03
N ILE A 10 -23.08 17.62 -8.90
CA ILE A 10 -23.85 16.39 -9.11
C ILE A 10 -23.73 15.92 -10.57
N THR A 11 -23.79 16.84 -11.54
CA THR A 11 -23.62 16.51 -12.96
C THR A 11 -22.23 15.98 -13.27
N TYR A 12 -21.17 16.53 -12.66
CA TYR A 12 -19.80 16.01 -12.84
C TYR A 12 -19.60 14.65 -12.16
N ILE A 13 -20.20 14.43 -10.99
CA ILE A 13 -20.20 13.12 -10.31
C ILE A 13 -20.97 12.10 -11.14
N THR A 14 -22.12 12.47 -11.71
CA THR A 14 -22.91 11.55 -12.56
C THR A 14 -22.21 11.26 -13.88
N LEU A 15 -21.55 12.25 -14.50
CA LEU A 15 -20.73 12.07 -15.71
C LEU A 15 -19.49 11.21 -15.41
N PHE A 16 -18.87 11.36 -14.25
CA PHE A 16 -17.77 10.52 -13.80
C PHE A 16 -18.22 9.08 -13.55
N LEU A 17 -19.38 8.87 -12.93
CA LEU A 17 -19.99 7.56 -12.74
C LEU A 17 -20.42 6.91 -14.07
N ILE A 18 -20.92 7.70 -15.02
CA ILE A 18 -21.27 7.23 -16.37
C ILE A 18 -20.01 6.91 -17.20
N ALA A 19 -18.92 7.67 -17.02
CA ALA A 19 -17.64 7.39 -17.69
C ALA A 19 -16.95 6.12 -17.15
N LEU A 20 -17.30 5.66 -15.95
CA LEU A 20 -16.91 4.36 -15.39
C LEU A 20 -17.71 3.18 -15.99
N PHE A 21 -18.86 3.44 -16.61
CA PHE A 21 -19.76 2.42 -17.16
C PHE A 21 -19.23 1.68 -18.42
N PRO A 22 -18.47 2.29 -19.36
CA PRO A 22 -17.97 1.56 -20.53
C PRO A 22 -16.86 0.54 -20.23
N LEU A 23 -16.26 0.57 -19.01
CA LEU A 23 -15.25 -0.41 -18.63
C LEU A 23 -15.83 -1.80 -18.26
N VAL A 24 -17.16 -1.90 -18.07
CA VAL A 24 -17.85 -3.19 -17.80
C VAL A 24 -18.29 -3.87 -19.10
N GLY A 25 -18.15 -3.23 -20.24
CA GLY A 25 -18.85 -3.56 -21.48
C GLY A 25 -18.10 -4.37 -22.52
N ASN A 26 -16.95 -4.99 -22.26
CA ASN A 26 -16.35 -5.97 -23.16
C ASN A 26 -15.32 -6.85 -22.43
N ALA A 27 -15.75 -7.59 -21.44
CA ALA A 27 -15.06 -8.83 -21.12
C ALA A 27 -15.42 -9.83 -22.24
N SER A 28 -14.78 -9.72 -23.40
CA SER A 28 -14.67 -10.83 -24.32
C SER A 28 -14.04 -11.97 -23.54
N ALA A 29 -14.84 -12.97 -23.22
CA ALA A 29 -14.33 -14.24 -22.75
C ALA A 29 -13.31 -14.69 -23.79
N SER A 30 -12.02 -14.56 -23.50
CA SER A 30 -11.01 -15.32 -24.19
C SER A 30 -11.47 -16.77 -24.05
N GLN A 31 -11.65 -17.44 -25.16
CA GLN A 31 -11.97 -18.86 -25.25
C GLN A 31 -10.74 -19.69 -24.85
N ASP A 32 -10.32 -19.54 -23.59
CA ASP A 32 -9.60 -20.59 -22.89
C ASP A 32 -10.65 -21.34 -22.08
N ASP A 33 -10.86 -22.61 -22.41
CA ASP A 33 -11.78 -23.55 -21.74
C ASP A 33 -11.42 -23.84 -20.27
N LYS A 34 -10.62 -22.99 -19.63
CA LYS A 34 -10.35 -23.08 -18.21
C LYS A 34 -11.54 -22.54 -17.40
N PRO A 35 -12.07 -23.28 -16.43
CA PRO A 35 -13.13 -22.79 -15.56
C PRO A 35 -12.65 -21.52 -14.86
N PHE A 36 -13.50 -20.49 -14.82
CA PHE A 36 -13.22 -19.24 -14.12
C PHE A 36 -12.79 -19.49 -12.67
N ASN A 37 -11.56 -19.12 -12.35
CA ASN A 37 -10.99 -19.29 -11.02
C ASN A 37 -10.87 -17.91 -10.34
N ILE A 38 -11.62 -17.71 -9.27
CA ILE A 38 -11.62 -16.46 -8.50
C ILE A 38 -10.25 -16.17 -7.88
N ASN A 39 -9.48 -17.20 -7.50
CA ASN A 39 -8.17 -17.02 -6.90
C ASN A 39 -7.17 -16.43 -7.90
N ASP A 40 -7.20 -16.87 -9.16
CA ASP A 40 -6.34 -16.32 -10.20
C ASP A 40 -6.65 -14.85 -10.47
N LEU A 41 -7.93 -14.46 -10.38
CA LEU A 41 -8.34 -13.07 -10.49
C LEU A 41 -7.84 -12.23 -9.31
N ILE A 42 -8.01 -12.72 -8.08
CA ILE A 42 -7.56 -12.04 -6.88
C ILE A 42 -6.04 -11.89 -6.88
N ASP A 43 -5.31 -12.98 -7.15
CA ASP A 43 -3.84 -12.99 -7.19
C ASP A 43 -3.30 -12.06 -8.27
N GLY A 44 -3.91 -12.02 -9.46
CA GLY A 44 -3.51 -11.15 -10.55
C GLY A 44 -3.70 -9.65 -10.24
N HIS A 45 -4.75 -9.29 -9.49
CA HIS A 45 -5.02 -7.90 -9.13
C HIS A 45 -4.28 -7.45 -7.86
N THR A 46 -4.16 -8.31 -6.85
CA THR A 46 -3.53 -7.97 -5.57
C THR A 46 -2.04 -8.30 -5.53
N GLY A 47 -1.57 -9.20 -6.38
CA GLY A 47 -0.17 -9.61 -6.49
C GLY A 47 0.75 -8.46 -6.94
N ASP A 48 2.03 -8.55 -6.58
CA ASP A 48 3.05 -7.57 -6.94
C ASP A 48 3.77 -8.00 -8.22
N SER A 49 3.26 -7.59 -9.39
CA SER A 49 3.76 -8.02 -10.69
C SER A 49 4.96 -7.20 -11.17
N HIS A 50 5.77 -7.82 -12.06
CA HIS A 50 6.86 -7.17 -12.78
C HIS A 50 6.42 -6.43 -14.04
N ASP A 51 5.12 -6.49 -14.37
CA ASP A 51 4.50 -5.78 -15.47
C ASP A 51 3.41 -4.86 -14.93
N PHE A 52 3.32 -3.63 -15.43
CA PHE A 52 2.22 -2.73 -15.10
C PHE A 52 1.16 -2.82 -16.19
N HIS A 53 0.09 -3.59 -15.96
CA HIS A 53 -1.01 -3.73 -16.92
C HIS A 53 -1.72 -2.39 -17.14
N LEU A 54 -1.91 -2.00 -18.41
CA LEU A 54 -2.54 -0.75 -18.79
C LEU A 54 -4.00 -0.98 -19.21
N PHE A 55 -4.20 -1.77 -20.24
CA PHE A 55 -5.52 -2.14 -20.79
C PHE A 55 -5.38 -3.31 -21.77
N ASP A 56 -6.50 -3.97 -22.05
CA ASP A 56 -6.62 -5.00 -23.10
C ASP A 56 -7.34 -4.41 -24.30
N TYR A 57 -6.79 -4.61 -25.51
CA TYR A 57 -7.40 -4.18 -26.77
C TYR A 57 -7.24 -5.25 -27.84
N ASN A 58 -8.34 -5.65 -28.47
CA ASN A 58 -8.40 -6.70 -29.51
C ASN A 58 -7.73 -8.04 -29.11
N GLY A 59 -7.86 -8.46 -27.84
CA GLY A 59 -7.25 -9.69 -27.34
C GLY A 59 -5.73 -9.60 -27.05
N HIS A 60 -5.14 -8.42 -27.19
CA HIS A 60 -3.76 -8.14 -26.79
C HIS A 60 -3.73 -7.35 -25.47
N SER A 61 -2.96 -7.84 -24.51
CA SER A 61 -2.70 -7.14 -23.25
C SER A 61 -1.58 -6.14 -23.45
N TYR A 62 -1.88 -4.87 -23.18
CA TYR A 62 -0.90 -3.79 -23.19
C TYR A 62 -0.42 -3.55 -21.77
N ALA A 63 0.84 -3.84 -21.51
CA ALA A 63 1.47 -3.60 -20.22
C ALA A 63 2.76 -2.81 -20.38
N MET A 64 3.06 -1.97 -19.41
CA MET A 64 4.34 -1.30 -19.33
C MET A 64 5.35 -2.23 -18.67
N PRO A 65 6.41 -2.65 -19.39
CA PRO A 65 7.44 -3.51 -18.82
C PRO A 65 8.26 -2.74 -17.79
N LEU A 66 8.53 -3.38 -16.65
CA LEU A 66 9.34 -2.83 -15.58
C LEU A 66 10.76 -3.46 -15.60
N PRO A 67 11.78 -2.74 -15.13
CA PRO A 67 13.13 -3.26 -15.09
C PRO A 67 13.27 -4.36 -14.03
N ILE A 68 13.80 -5.49 -14.47
CA ILE A 68 14.18 -6.61 -13.63
C ILE A 68 15.66 -6.46 -13.29
N ILE A 69 15.98 -6.54 -12.01
CA ILE A 69 17.32 -6.39 -11.46
C ILE A 69 17.58 -7.59 -10.54
N LEU A 70 18.44 -8.50 -10.98
CA LEU A 70 18.77 -9.71 -10.25
C LEU A 70 20.24 -9.68 -9.83
N TYR A 71 20.51 -10.01 -8.59
CA TYR A 71 21.85 -10.26 -8.11
C TYR A 71 22.08 -11.77 -8.05
N THR A 72 22.97 -12.22 -8.91
CA THR A 72 23.30 -13.64 -9.13
C THR A 72 24.74 -13.94 -8.72
N ASP A 73 25.11 -15.20 -8.70
CA ASP A 73 26.50 -15.60 -8.42
C ASP A 73 27.52 -15.02 -9.42
N ASN A 74 27.08 -14.72 -10.66
CA ASN A 74 27.91 -14.09 -11.70
C ASN A 74 27.88 -12.55 -11.66
N GLY A 75 27.14 -11.95 -10.72
CA GLY A 75 27.00 -10.49 -10.59
C GLY A 75 25.60 -9.97 -10.84
N LEU A 76 25.50 -8.69 -11.17
CA LEU A 76 24.24 -7.97 -11.39
C LEU A 76 23.76 -8.20 -12.83
N VAL A 77 22.57 -8.78 -12.98
CA VAL A 77 21.91 -9.01 -14.27
C VAL A 77 20.68 -8.11 -14.36
N THR A 78 20.54 -7.35 -15.45
CA THR A 78 19.42 -6.41 -15.65
C THR A 78 18.81 -6.60 -17.04
N PHE A 79 17.48 -6.66 -17.10
CA PHE A 79 16.70 -6.75 -18.33
C PHE A 79 15.26 -6.25 -18.09
N LEU A 80 14.46 -6.19 -19.14
CA LEU A 80 13.05 -5.77 -19.01
C LEU A 80 12.12 -6.98 -18.86
N SER A 81 11.05 -6.83 -18.11
CA SER A 81 10.03 -7.89 -17.93
C SER A 81 9.38 -8.32 -19.24
N SER A 82 9.41 -7.47 -20.28
CA SER A 82 8.91 -7.80 -21.62
C SER A 82 9.59 -9.02 -22.25
N GLU A 83 10.81 -9.39 -21.80
CA GLU A 83 11.50 -10.57 -22.32
C GLU A 83 10.83 -11.88 -21.89
N PHE A 84 10.02 -11.86 -20.83
CA PHE A 84 9.18 -13.00 -20.45
C PHE A 84 7.87 -13.10 -21.27
N HIS A 85 7.59 -12.19 -22.21
CA HIS A 85 6.37 -12.18 -23.05
C HIS A 85 5.07 -12.33 -22.25
N HIS A 86 5.01 -11.74 -21.06
CA HIS A 86 3.90 -11.86 -20.09
C HIS A 86 3.67 -13.29 -19.57
N ASP A 87 4.59 -14.24 -19.82
CA ASP A 87 4.49 -15.58 -19.27
C ASP A 87 4.66 -15.54 -17.74
N ASN A 88 3.75 -16.17 -17.04
CA ASN A 88 3.72 -16.33 -15.58
C ASN A 88 3.53 -17.80 -15.15
N GLU A 89 3.63 -18.70 -16.15
CA GLU A 89 3.52 -20.16 -15.96
C GLU A 89 4.89 -20.87 -16.02
N GLY A 90 5.98 -20.12 -16.26
CA GLY A 90 7.34 -20.67 -16.34
C GLY A 90 7.66 -21.36 -17.65
N LYS A 91 7.00 -20.98 -18.75
CA LYS A 91 7.20 -21.57 -20.09
C LYS A 91 8.28 -20.84 -20.90
N VAL A 92 8.47 -19.54 -20.64
CA VAL A 92 9.44 -18.71 -21.34
C VAL A 92 10.72 -18.63 -20.53
N VAL A 93 11.82 -19.05 -21.15
CA VAL A 93 13.17 -18.98 -20.58
C VAL A 93 13.89 -17.77 -21.14
N VAL A 94 14.38 -16.91 -20.25
CA VAL A 94 15.23 -15.77 -20.59
C VAL A 94 16.68 -16.11 -20.25
N GLU A 95 17.55 -16.06 -21.25
CA GLU A 95 18.99 -16.31 -21.06
C GLU A 95 19.77 -14.99 -21.05
N LYS A 96 20.47 -14.74 -19.93
CA LYS A 96 21.33 -13.56 -19.74
C LYS A 96 22.60 -13.96 -18.99
N ASP A 97 23.73 -13.47 -19.48
CA ASP A 97 25.06 -13.70 -18.89
C ASP A 97 25.37 -15.19 -18.60
N GLY A 98 24.90 -16.07 -19.52
CA GLY A 98 25.09 -17.53 -19.41
C GLY A 98 24.22 -18.19 -18.34
N GLN A 99 23.26 -17.49 -17.79
CA GLN A 99 22.28 -18.01 -16.83
C GLN A 99 20.86 -17.94 -17.43
N ARG A 100 20.01 -18.88 -17.00
CA ARG A 100 18.65 -19.02 -17.49
C ARG A 100 17.65 -18.72 -16.40
N PHE A 101 16.69 -17.87 -16.71
CA PHE A 101 15.66 -17.40 -15.78
C PHE A 101 14.27 -17.74 -16.30
N VAL A 102 13.37 -18.11 -15.40
CA VAL A 102 11.95 -18.32 -15.66
C VAL A 102 11.13 -17.55 -14.64
N ARG A 103 9.96 -17.04 -15.10
CA ARG A 103 9.00 -16.39 -14.19
C ARG A 103 7.84 -17.35 -13.93
N TYR A 104 7.60 -17.61 -12.67
CA TYR A 104 6.45 -18.43 -12.24
C TYR A 104 5.75 -17.76 -11.05
N LYS A 105 4.45 -17.47 -11.20
CA LYS A 105 3.61 -16.76 -10.20
C LYS A 105 4.27 -15.48 -9.67
N GLU A 106 4.71 -14.62 -10.58
CA GLU A 106 5.42 -13.36 -10.33
C GLU A 106 6.80 -13.46 -9.67
N ASP A 107 7.24 -14.64 -9.28
CA ASP A 107 8.58 -14.88 -8.78
C ASP A 107 9.56 -15.33 -9.90
N ILE A 108 10.82 -14.91 -9.80
CA ILE A 108 11.87 -15.26 -10.76
C ILE A 108 12.74 -16.34 -10.15
N TYR A 109 12.96 -17.40 -10.93
CA TYR A 109 13.75 -18.57 -10.57
C TYR A 109 14.84 -18.85 -11.60
N TYR A 110 15.90 -19.56 -11.21
CA TYR A 110 16.79 -20.17 -12.17
C TYR A 110 16.07 -21.32 -12.88
N ALA A 111 16.14 -21.35 -14.20
CA ALA A 111 15.61 -22.48 -14.98
C ALA A 111 16.52 -23.72 -14.82
N ASN A 112 15.94 -24.90 -14.88
CA ASN A 112 16.71 -26.14 -15.00
C ASN A 112 17.39 -26.22 -16.38
N GLU A 113 18.25 -27.24 -16.57
CA GLU A 113 18.89 -27.49 -17.87
C GLU A 113 17.86 -27.68 -19.01
N ASP A 114 16.72 -28.26 -18.71
CA ASP A 114 15.59 -28.46 -19.63
C ASP A 114 14.72 -27.20 -19.83
N GLY A 115 15.07 -26.08 -19.20
CA GLY A 115 14.29 -24.83 -19.28
C GLY A 115 12.99 -24.86 -18.46
N THR A 116 12.80 -25.85 -17.58
CA THR A 116 11.57 -26.03 -16.82
C THR A 116 11.70 -25.60 -15.38
N VAL A 117 10.54 -25.39 -14.73
CA VAL A 117 10.42 -25.23 -13.28
C VAL A 117 10.15 -26.58 -12.65
N ALA A 118 10.94 -26.98 -11.65
CA ALA A 118 10.73 -28.20 -10.89
C ALA A 118 9.77 -27.97 -9.72
N PHE A 119 8.90 -28.95 -9.51
CA PHE A 119 7.93 -28.92 -8.40
C PHE A 119 8.16 -30.09 -7.46
N ASN A 120 7.99 -29.86 -6.16
CA ASN A 120 7.95 -30.94 -5.19
C ASN A 120 6.57 -31.63 -5.18
N GLU A 121 6.43 -32.71 -4.40
CA GLU A 121 5.17 -33.45 -4.24
C GLU A 121 4.00 -32.58 -3.73
N GLN A 122 4.28 -31.42 -3.12
CA GLN A 122 3.31 -30.47 -2.62
C GLN A 122 2.99 -29.35 -3.63
N GLY A 123 3.51 -29.42 -4.87
CA GLY A 123 3.30 -28.43 -5.91
C GLY A 123 4.07 -27.11 -5.71
N LYS A 124 5.06 -27.08 -4.82
CA LYS A 124 5.91 -25.91 -4.58
C LYS A 124 7.17 -25.98 -5.44
N VAL A 125 7.55 -24.83 -6.02
CA VAL A 125 8.78 -24.70 -6.83
C VAL A 125 10.02 -25.00 -5.96
N THR A 126 10.92 -25.82 -6.49
CA THR A 126 12.18 -26.22 -5.84
C THR A 126 13.41 -25.51 -6.41
N ASN A 127 13.27 -24.83 -7.54
CA ASN A 127 14.37 -24.10 -8.17
C ASN A 127 14.91 -23.01 -7.24
N ALA A 128 16.23 -22.78 -7.30
CA ALA A 128 16.87 -21.68 -6.59
C ALA A 128 16.34 -20.31 -7.09
N ARG A 129 16.34 -19.32 -6.19
CA ARG A 129 15.95 -17.95 -6.50
C ARG A 129 17.18 -17.05 -6.46
N PRO A 130 17.41 -16.20 -7.46
CA PRO A 130 18.35 -15.11 -7.35
C PRO A 130 17.83 -14.05 -6.35
N LEU A 131 18.71 -13.23 -5.79
CA LEU A 131 18.27 -12.07 -5.02
C LEU A 131 17.63 -11.06 -5.98
N ASN A 132 16.35 -10.79 -5.76
CA ASN A 132 15.54 -9.95 -6.64
C ASN A 132 15.42 -8.53 -6.09
N PHE A 133 16.00 -7.56 -6.80
CA PHE A 133 15.89 -6.12 -6.55
C PHE A 133 15.08 -5.40 -7.63
N SER A 134 14.29 -6.13 -8.38
CA SER A 134 13.49 -5.61 -9.49
C SER A 134 12.51 -4.53 -9.04
N ILE A 135 12.21 -3.63 -9.95
CA ILE A 135 11.15 -2.64 -9.76
C ILE A 135 9.84 -3.28 -10.14
N THR A 136 9.06 -3.67 -9.12
CA THR A 136 7.70 -4.18 -9.28
C THR A 136 6.69 -3.03 -9.41
N LYS A 137 5.43 -3.34 -9.74
CA LYS A 137 4.36 -2.32 -9.84
C LYS A 137 4.17 -1.54 -8.53
N ASN A 138 4.30 -2.22 -7.36
CA ASN A 138 4.19 -1.57 -6.06
C ASN A 138 5.37 -0.64 -5.77
N VAL A 139 6.60 -1.05 -6.11
CA VAL A 139 7.80 -0.20 -5.99
C VAL A 139 7.71 1.01 -6.92
N PHE A 140 7.29 0.81 -8.17
CA PHE A 140 7.08 1.90 -9.12
C PHE A 140 6.05 2.92 -8.62
N SER A 141 4.90 2.43 -8.13
CA SER A 141 3.85 3.29 -7.58
C SER A 141 4.31 4.02 -6.31
N LEU A 142 5.06 3.36 -5.45
CA LEU A 142 5.64 3.99 -4.26
C LEU A 142 6.61 5.13 -4.62
N LEU A 143 7.45 4.91 -5.62
CA LEU A 143 8.35 5.96 -6.14
C LEU A 143 7.55 7.12 -6.73
N LEU A 144 6.51 6.82 -7.52
CA LEU A 144 5.64 7.84 -8.11
C LEU A 144 4.93 8.67 -7.03
N ILE A 145 4.36 8.03 -6.01
CA ILE A 145 3.72 8.69 -4.87
C ILE A 145 4.73 9.56 -4.13
N SER A 146 5.94 9.04 -3.88
CA SER A 146 7.00 9.77 -3.18
C SER A 146 7.41 11.03 -3.94
N VAL A 147 7.64 10.93 -5.25
CA VAL A 147 7.92 12.09 -6.11
C VAL A 147 6.76 13.08 -6.12
N LEU A 148 5.52 12.60 -6.25
CA LEU A 148 4.31 13.41 -6.19
C LEU A 148 4.24 14.22 -4.89
N LEU A 149 4.43 13.58 -3.75
CA LEU A 149 4.41 14.23 -2.44
C LEU A 149 5.53 15.27 -2.30
N VAL A 150 6.76 14.95 -2.71
CA VAL A 150 7.88 15.90 -2.68
C VAL A 150 7.59 17.11 -3.55
N VAL A 151 7.11 16.93 -4.78
CA VAL A 151 6.75 18.03 -5.70
C VAL A 151 5.62 18.85 -5.11
N LEU A 152 4.58 18.21 -4.58
CA LEU A 152 3.42 18.85 -3.97
C LEU A 152 3.83 19.74 -2.79
N PHE A 153 4.52 19.17 -1.80
CA PHE A 153 4.91 19.91 -0.59
C PHE A 153 5.98 20.98 -0.85
N THR A 154 6.91 20.74 -1.77
CA THR A 154 7.87 21.79 -2.18
C THR A 154 7.19 22.94 -2.92
N SER A 155 6.19 22.64 -3.76
CA SER A 155 5.37 23.65 -4.44
C SER A 155 4.58 24.50 -3.43
N ILE A 156 3.95 23.85 -2.44
CA ILE A 156 3.24 24.52 -1.35
C ILE A 156 4.20 25.42 -0.55
N ALA A 157 5.35 24.88 -0.15
CA ALA A 157 6.34 25.65 0.61
C ALA A 157 6.82 26.90 -0.16
N ARG A 158 7.01 26.79 -1.49
CA ARG A 158 7.34 27.95 -2.34
C ARG A 158 6.17 28.95 -2.43
N SER A 159 4.94 28.48 -2.44
CA SER A 159 3.74 29.37 -2.44
C SER A 159 3.66 30.22 -1.19
N TYR A 160 3.95 29.64 0.00
CA TYR A 160 4.00 30.37 1.27
C TYR A 160 5.09 31.44 1.31
N LYS A 161 6.27 31.18 0.68
CA LYS A 161 7.33 32.20 0.59
C LYS A 161 6.91 33.41 -0.24
N LYS A 162 6.02 33.23 -1.24
CA LYS A 162 5.53 34.33 -2.10
C LYS A 162 4.38 35.09 -1.49
N ASN A 163 3.43 34.40 -0.84
CA ASN A 163 2.21 34.98 -0.26
C ASN A 163 1.92 34.38 1.12
N PRO A 164 2.47 34.95 2.20
CA PRO A 164 2.30 34.40 3.55
C PRO A 164 0.89 34.58 4.13
N LYS A 165 0.03 35.40 3.53
CA LYS A 165 -1.24 35.81 4.15
C LYS A 165 -2.49 35.03 3.74
N ALA A 166 -2.51 34.35 2.61
CA ALA A 166 -3.67 33.56 2.16
C ALA A 166 -3.25 32.53 1.10
N PRO A 167 -3.02 31.29 1.47
CA PRO A 167 -2.76 30.24 0.50
C PRO A 167 -3.99 30.01 -0.38
N LYS A 168 -3.77 29.94 -1.71
CA LYS A 168 -4.80 29.65 -2.70
C LYS A 168 -4.52 28.31 -3.38
N GLY A 169 -5.58 27.65 -3.90
CA GLY A 169 -5.45 26.39 -4.62
C GLY A 169 -5.11 25.22 -3.70
N MET A 170 -4.18 24.35 -4.11
CA MET A 170 -3.80 23.14 -3.35
C MET A 170 -3.23 23.44 -1.97
N ALA A 171 -2.51 24.56 -1.79
CA ALA A 171 -2.02 24.96 -0.47
C ALA A 171 -3.17 25.21 0.50
N GLY A 172 -4.22 25.95 0.07
CA GLY A 172 -5.41 26.20 0.89
C GLY A 172 -6.27 24.96 1.17
N LEU A 173 -6.14 23.90 0.36
CA LEU A 173 -6.83 22.62 0.59
C LEU A 173 -6.08 21.76 1.61
N LEU A 174 -4.75 21.73 1.56
CA LEU A 174 -3.94 20.86 2.42
C LEU A 174 -3.58 21.52 3.76
N GLU A 175 -3.59 22.86 3.85
CA GLU A 175 -3.30 23.57 5.09
C GLU A 175 -4.18 23.12 6.27
N PRO A 176 -5.53 23.02 6.14
CA PRO A 176 -6.36 22.54 7.25
C PRO A 176 -5.98 21.14 7.73
N LEU A 177 -5.54 20.25 6.82
CA LEU A 177 -5.10 18.90 7.19
C LEU A 177 -3.77 18.93 7.93
N VAL A 178 -2.82 19.76 7.50
CA VAL A 178 -1.54 19.92 8.18
C VAL A 178 -1.75 20.52 9.57
N LEU A 179 -2.61 21.53 9.71
CA LEU A 179 -2.97 22.12 10.99
C LEU A 179 -3.69 21.12 11.89
N TYR A 180 -4.60 20.33 11.35
CA TYR A 180 -5.30 19.27 12.08
C TYR A 180 -4.32 18.24 12.65
N ILE A 181 -3.35 17.77 11.85
CA ILE A 181 -2.34 16.82 12.33
C ILE A 181 -1.47 17.46 13.41
N ARG A 182 -1.15 18.75 13.29
CA ARG A 182 -0.39 19.48 14.31
C ARG A 182 -1.18 19.62 15.61
N ASP A 183 -2.41 20.14 15.53
CA ASP A 183 -3.18 20.61 16.68
C ASP A 183 -3.90 19.47 17.41
N GLU A 184 -4.40 18.46 16.64
CA GLU A 184 -5.17 17.36 17.21
C GLU A 184 -4.35 16.07 17.43
N ILE A 185 -3.19 15.93 16.75
CA ILE A 185 -2.38 14.72 16.89
C ILE A 185 -1.02 15.01 17.52
N ALA A 186 -0.22 15.92 16.92
CA ALA A 186 1.16 16.07 17.33
C ALA A 186 1.30 16.75 18.70
N ILE A 187 0.65 17.90 18.89
CA ILE A 187 0.75 18.67 20.15
C ILE A 187 0.15 17.89 21.32
N PRO A 188 -1.07 17.32 21.25
CA PRO A 188 -1.66 16.63 22.40
C PRO A 188 -0.92 15.36 22.82
N ASN A 189 -0.29 14.65 21.89
CA ASN A 189 0.37 13.36 22.18
C ASN A 189 1.87 13.48 22.45
N ILE A 190 2.58 14.45 21.83
CA ILE A 190 4.05 14.59 21.96
C ILE A 190 4.42 15.77 22.87
N GLY A 191 3.51 16.74 23.00
CA GLY A 191 3.74 17.98 23.77
C GLY A 191 4.35 19.10 22.94
N GLU A 192 4.09 20.36 23.36
CA GLU A 192 4.51 21.58 22.66
C GLU A 192 6.03 21.68 22.50
N LYS A 193 6.80 21.11 23.42
CA LYS A 193 8.27 21.18 23.44
C LYS A 193 8.92 20.35 22.31
N TYR A 194 8.34 19.19 21.97
CA TYR A 194 8.98 18.21 21.11
C TYR A 194 8.29 17.97 19.77
N TYR A 195 7.00 18.38 19.60
CA TYR A 195 6.21 18.05 18.41
C TYR A 195 6.87 18.47 17.08
N MET A 196 7.55 19.64 17.07
CA MET A 196 8.17 20.17 15.86
C MET A 196 9.23 19.23 15.26
N ARG A 197 9.93 18.47 16.11
CA ARG A 197 10.94 17.50 15.68
C ARG A 197 10.33 16.33 14.91
N TYR A 198 9.15 15.88 15.35
CA TYR A 198 8.49 14.68 14.79
C TYR A 198 7.42 15.02 13.75
N MET A 199 7.02 16.27 13.64
CA MET A 199 6.01 16.73 12.69
C MET A 199 6.31 16.33 11.24
N PRO A 200 7.57 16.43 10.71
CA PRO A 200 7.87 15.99 9.37
C PRO A 200 7.59 14.49 9.15
N TYR A 201 7.91 13.66 10.14
CA TYR A 201 7.64 12.23 10.08
C TYR A 201 6.14 11.93 10.07
N LEU A 202 5.38 12.53 10.98
CA LEU A 202 3.93 12.35 11.08
C LEU A 202 3.21 12.77 9.81
N LEU A 203 3.58 13.92 9.22
CA LEU A 203 3.04 14.38 7.95
C LEU A 203 3.40 13.42 6.81
N THR A 204 4.65 12.96 6.75
CA THR A 204 5.09 12.02 5.71
C THR A 204 4.28 10.73 5.78
N VAL A 205 4.14 10.13 6.96
CA VAL A 205 3.40 8.89 7.15
C VAL A 205 1.92 9.07 6.82
N PHE A 206 1.30 10.14 7.29
CA PHE A 206 -0.11 10.42 7.00
C PHE A 206 -0.36 10.52 5.50
N PHE A 207 0.36 11.40 4.81
CA PHE A 207 0.12 11.65 3.38
C PHE A 207 0.56 10.47 2.53
N LEU A 208 1.65 9.77 2.91
CA LEU A 208 2.09 8.58 2.19
C LEU A 208 1.04 7.47 2.24
N ILE A 209 0.52 7.15 3.42
CA ILE A 209 -0.52 6.12 3.59
C ILE A 209 -1.82 6.56 2.89
N TRP A 210 -2.24 7.80 3.08
CA TRP A 210 -3.49 8.29 2.49
C TRP A 210 -3.46 8.26 0.97
N VAL A 211 -2.39 8.81 0.36
CA VAL A 211 -2.24 8.83 -1.10
C VAL A 211 -2.04 7.42 -1.65
N ALA A 212 -1.26 6.56 -0.97
CA ALA A 212 -1.08 5.18 -1.39
C ALA A 212 -2.40 4.40 -1.39
N ASN A 213 -3.24 4.58 -0.38
CA ASN A 213 -4.57 3.98 -0.30
C ASN A 213 -5.48 4.51 -1.42
N LEU A 214 -5.48 5.83 -1.67
CA LEU A 214 -6.25 6.42 -2.76
C LEU A 214 -5.80 5.90 -4.13
N PHE A 215 -4.50 5.73 -4.34
CA PHE A 215 -3.96 5.16 -5.58
C PHE A 215 -4.43 3.72 -5.80
N GLY A 216 -4.45 2.92 -4.74
CA GLY A 216 -4.96 1.55 -4.80
C GLY A 216 -6.44 1.45 -5.19
N LEU A 217 -7.26 2.44 -4.85
CA LEU A 217 -8.69 2.46 -5.17
C LEU A 217 -9.00 2.80 -6.64
N ILE A 218 -8.06 3.41 -7.36
CA ILE A 218 -8.27 3.83 -8.74
C ILE A 218 -7.80 2.72 -9.69
N PRO A 219 -8.68 2.07 -10.47
CA PRO A 219 -8.35 0.86 -11.21
C PRO A 219 -7.68 1.09 -12.59
N PHE A 220 -6.97 2.21 -12.79
CA PHE A 220 -6.29 2.51 -14.06
C PHE A 220 -4.94 3.21 -13.86
N PHE A 221 -4.07 3.02 -14.85
CA PHE A 221 -2.73 3.61 -14.85
C PHE A 221 -2.75 5.17 -14.70
N PRO A 222 -1.82 5.75 -13.94
CA PRO A 222 -0.67 5.16 -13.22
C PRO A 222 -1.00 4.71 -11.78
N PHE A 223 -2.27 4.58 -11.47
CA PHE A 223 -2.82 4.18 -10.17
C PHE A 223 -2.89 2.64 -10.09
N ALA A 224 -3.92 2.04 -9.58
CA ALA A 224 -4.15 0.58 -9.60
C ALA A 224 -3.13 -0.31 -8.87
N ALA A 225 -2.12 0.26 -8.19
CA ALA A 225 -1.19 -0.50 -7.38
C ALA A 225 -1.55 -0.37 -5.91
N THR A 226 -1.81 -1.49 -5.27
CA THR A 226 -2.21 -1.58 -3.87
C THR A 226 -0.99 -1.68 -2.95
N VAL A 227 -0.19 -0.60 -2.89
CA VAL A 227 1.08 -0.59 -2.15
C VAL A 227 0.90 -0.99 -0.68
N THR A 228 -0.18 -0.53 -0.05
CA THR A 228 -0.51 -0.83 1.36
C THR A 228 -1.05 -2.24 1.58
N ASN A 229 -1.41 -2.96 0.51
CA ASN A 229 -1.73 -4.38 0.51
C ASN A 229 -0.46 -5.26 0.55
N ASN A 230 0.72 -4.69 0.44
CA ASN A 230 1.97 -5.40 0.60
C ASN A 230 2.40 -5.37 2.07
N ILE A 231 2.48 -6.56 2.70
CA ILE A 231 2.82 -6.69 4.11
C ILE A 231 4.22 -6.17 4.42
N LEU A 232 5.17 -6.27 3.47
CA LEU A 232 6.53 -5.76 3.65
C LEU A 232 6.55 -4.23 3.72
N PHE A 233 5.75 -3.54 2.90
CA PHE A 233 5.62 -2.09 2.96
C PHE A 233 5.08 -1.62 4.31
N THR A 234 3.99 -2.25 4.77
CA THR A 234 3.37 -1.90 6.06
C THR A 234 4.28 -2.25 7.24
N ALA A 235 5.05 -3.34 7.13
CA ALA A 235 6.06 -3.73 8.11
C ALA A 235 7.19 -2.69 8.19
N VAL A 236 7.69 -2.21 7.06
CA VAL A 236 8.73 -1.17 7.01
C VAL A 236 8.25 0.11 7.71
N LEU A 237 7.03 0.57 7.43
CA LEU A 237 6.47 1.75 8.11
C LEU A 237 6.37 1.55 9.63
N ALA A 238 5.91 0.38 10.06
CA ALA A 238 5.80 0.03 11.48
C ALA A 238 7.17 -0.04 12.16
N VAL A 239 8.17 -0.62 11.48
CA VAL A 239 9.56 -0.67 11.96
C VAL A 239 10.17 0.72 12.06
N PHE A 240 9.92 1.62 11.09
CA PHE A 240 10.36 3.02 11.21
C PHE A 240 9.74 3.71 12.42
N THR A 241 8.44 3.51 12.68
CA THR A 241 7.79 4.02 13.91
C THR A 241 8.48 3.49 15.16
N LEU A 242 8.75 2.18 15.21
CA LEU A 242 9.45 1.53 16.31
C LEU A 242 10.85 2.14 16.52
N LEU A 243 11.64 2.26 15.46
CA LEU A 243 12.99 2.80 15.53
C LEU A 243 12.98 4.24 16.03
N ILE A 244 12.11 5.10 15.48
CA ILE A 244 11.98 6.49 15.94
C ILE A 244 11.61 6.53 17.42
N THR A 245 10.67 5.70 17.86
CA THR A 245 10.26 5.60 19.26
C THR A 245 11.43 5.20 20.15
N LEU A 246 12.16 4.14 19.79
CA LEU A 246 13.30 3.65 20.57
C LEU A 246 14.47 4.65 20.62
N PHE A 247 14.82 5.27 19.48
CA PHE A 247 15.90 6.26 19.44
C PHE A 247 15.52 7.60 20.10
N SER A 248 14.24 7.86 20.26
CA SER A 248 13.73 9.06 20.94
C SER A 248 13.50 8.84 22.43
N SER A 249 13.62 7.60 22.91
CA SER A 249 13.26 7.22 24.27
C SER A 249 14.18 7.84 25.31
N ASN A 250 13.58 8.43 26.33
CA ASN A 250 14.25 9.00 27.50
C ASN A 250 14.56 7.93 28.56
N LYS A 251 15.38 8.28 29.55
CA LYS A 251 15.67 7.39 30.69
C LYS A 251 14.40 7.00 31.45
N ASN A 252 13.42 7.89 31.53
CA ASN A 252 12.14 7.66 32.19
C ASN A 252 11.33 6.58 31.50
N TYR A 253 11.33 6.55 30.17
CA TYR A 253 10.70 5.49 29.40
C TYR A 253 11.26 4.10 29.75
N TRP A 254 12.58 3.97 29.81
CA TRP A 254 13.22 2.71 30.20
C TRP A 254 12.99 2.38 31.68
N LYS A 255 13.00 3.39 32.55
CA LYS A 255 12.65 3.21 33.97
C LYS A 255 11.22 2.70 34.12
N HIS A 256 10.27 3.21 33.34
CA HIS A 256 8.89 2.73 33.34
C HIS A 256 8.77 1.26 32.92
N ILE A 257 9.55 0.82 31.94
CA ILE A 257 9.55 -0.58 31.45
C ILE A 257 10.15 -1.53 32.50
N PHE A 258 11.30 -1.16 33.12
CA PHE A 258 12.02 -2.05 34.03
C PHE A 258 11.61 -1.89 35.50
N ALA A 259 11.02 -0.75 35.88
CA ALA A 259 10.59 -0.44 37.23
C ALA A 259 9.29 0.39 37.20
N THR A 260 8.20 -0.23 36.73
CA THR A 260 6.88 0.39 36.58
C THR A 260 6.45 1.04 37.90
N PRO A 261 6.20 2.36 37.96
CA PRO A 261 5.82 3.06 39.17
C PRO A 261 4.51 2.49 39.77
N GLY A 262 4.44 2.32 41.08
CA GLY A 262 3.24 1.84 41.75
C GLY A 262 3.02 0.32 41.76
N VAL A 263 3.92 -0.47 41.13
CA VAL A 263 3.84 -1.92 41.14
C VAL A 263 4.67 -2.52 42.26
N PRO A 264 4.12 -3.42 43.11
CA PRO A 264 4.88 -4.12 44.12
C PRO A 264 6.06 -4.88 43.52
N PRO A 265 7.25 -4.94 44.18
CA PRO A 265 8.45 -5.62 43.62
C PRO A 265 8.24 -7.08 43.28
N LEU A 266 7.31 -7.76 43.93
CA LEU A 266 6.97 -9.15 43.70
C LEU A 266 6.34 -9.39 42.29
N LEU A 267 5.66 -8.38 41.70
CA LEU A 267 5.03 -8.47 40.41
C LEU A 267 5.94 -8.02 39.26
N LEU A 268 7.06 -7.36 39.53
CA LEU A 268 8.00 -6.90 38.49
C LEU A 268 8.49 -8.01 37.54
N PRO A 269 8.82 -9.24 38.02
CA PRO A 269 9.26 -10.31 37.11
C PRO A 269 8.24 -10.71 36.06
N ILE A 270 6.94 -10.43 36.28
CA ILE A 270 5.86 -10.69 35.32
C ILE A 270 5.61 -9.44 34.45
N MET A 271 5.68 -8.25 35.03
CA MET A 271 5.41 -7.01 34.33
C MET A 271 6.47 -6.65 33.28
N ILE A 272 7.75 -6.86 33.59
CA ILE A 272 8.86 -6.53 32.68
C ILE A 272 8.74 -7.27 31.33
N PRO A 273 8.55 -8.58 31.28
CA PRO A 273 8.33 -9.28 30.01
C PRO A 273 7.10 -8.76 29.24
N ILE A 274 6.01 -8.43 29.93
CA ILE A 274 4.78 -7.89 29.30
C ILE A 274 5.06 -6.53 28.66
N GLU A 275 5.75 -5.63 29.34
CA GLU A 275 6.13 -4.32 28.80
C GLU A 275 7.09 -4.45 27.60
N ILE A 276 8.08 -5.34 27.69
CA ILE A 276 9.00 -5.59 26.57
C ILE A 276 8.24 -6.15 25.35
N ILE A 277 7.36 -7.12 25.56
CA ILE A 277 6.50 -7.65 24.47
C ILE A 277 5.63 -6.51 23.92
N GLY A 278 5.11 -5.61 24.79
CA GLY A 278 4.33 -4.44 24.43
C GLY A 278 5.03 -3.52 23.42
N ILE A 279 6.35 -3.33 23.54
CA ILE A 279 7.13 -2.51 22.60
C ILE A 279 7.02 -3.05 21.16
N PHE A 280 7.04 -4.36 20.98
CA PHE A 280 6.98 -5.00 19.65
C PHE A 280 5.55 -5.20 19.17
N THR A 281 4.61 -5.51 20.06
CA THR A 281 3.21 -5.76 19.66
C THR A 281 2.50 -4.49 19.17
N LYS A 282 2.86 -3.31 19.69
CA LYS A 282 2.28 -2.04 19.25
C LYS A 282 2.54 -1.76 17.76
N PRO A 283 3.80 -1.74 17.24
CA PRO A 283 4.07 -1.59 15.82
C PRO A 283 3.52 -2.75 14.97
N PHE A 284 3.57 -3.99 15.49
CA PHE A 284 2.98 -5.14 14.82
C PHE A 284 1.47 -4.95 14.60
N ALA A 285 0.75 -4.46 15.59
CA ALA A 285 -0.68 -4.15 15.44
C ALA A 285 -0.95 -3.06 14.40
N LEU A 286 -0.06 -2.04 14.28
CA LEU A 286 -0.14 -1.04 13.22
C LEU A 286 0.02 -1.66 11.84
N MET A 287 1.04 -2.50 11.67
CA MET A 287 1.32 -3.23 10.43
C MET A 287 0.12 -4.07 9.99
N VAL A 288 -0.36 -4.95 10.89
CA VAL A 288 -1.47 -5.86 10.58
C VAL A 288 -2.75 -5.10 10.28
N ARG A 289 -3.06 -4.04 11.03
CA ARG A 289 -4.25 -3.23 10.80
C ARG A 289 -4.26 -2.59 9.42
N LEU A 290 -3.14 -1.96 9.02
CA LEU A 290 -3.04 -1.30 7.71
C LEU A 290 -3.15 -2.33 6.58
N PHE A 291 -2.40 -3.42 6.66
CA PHE A 291 -2.41 -4.50 5.69
C PHE A 291 -3.78 -5.16 5.58
N ALA A 292 -4.36 -5.62 6.72
CA ALA A 292 -5.59 -6.40 6.72
C ALA A 292 -6.79 -5.61 6.20
N ASN A 293 -6.91 -4.32 6.55
CA ASN A 293 -8.04 -3.52 6.09
C ASN A 293 -8.02 -3.29 4.58
N MET A 294 -6.84 -3.01 4.00
CA MET A 294 -6.72 -2.80 2.56
C MET A 294 -6.88 -4.12 1.79
N SER A 295 -6.26 -5.21 2.28
CA SER A 295 -6.42 -6.54 1.65
C SER A 295 -7.86 -7.01 1.67
N ALA A 296 -8.54 -6.90 2.82
CA ALA A 296 -9.92 -7.34 2.96
C ALA A 296 -10.88 -6.55 2.04
N GLY A 297 -10.73 -5.22 1.94
CA GLY A 297 -11.55 -4.38 1.07
C GLY A 297 -11.44 -4.81 -0.39
N HIS A 298 -10.24 -4.92 -0.93
CA HIS A 298 -10.01 -5.36 -2.30
C HIS A 298 -10.53 -6.77 -2.58
N ILE A 299 -10.29 -7.73 -1.67
CA ILE A 299 -10.78 -9.11 -1.83
C ILE A 299 -12.32 -9.13 -1.85
N ILE A 300 -13.00 -8.36 -1.00
CA ILE A 300 -14.45 -8.29 -0.97
C ILE A 300 -15.00 -7.72 -2.28
N ILE A 301 -14.44 -6.61 -2.79
CA ILE A 301 -14.89 -5.99 -4.06
C ILE A 301 -14.69 -6.96 -5.22
N LEU A 302 -13.52 -7.58 -5.35
CA LEU A 302 -13.24 -8.55 -6.40
C LEU A 302 -14.16 -9.77 -6.30
N SER A 303 -14.41 -10.26 -5.09
CA SER A 303 -15.33 -11.38 -4.86
C SER A 303 -16.77 -11.05 -5.26
N LEU A 304 -17.26 -9.84 -4.94
CA LEU A 304 -18.59 -9.39 -5.34
C LEU A 304 -18.72 -9.27 -6.86
N LEU A 305 -17.71 -8.73 -7.54
CA LEU A 305 -17.70 -8.64 -8.99
C LEU A 305 -17.61 -10.01 -9.65
N SER A 306 -16.86 -10.94 -9.06
CA SER A 306 -16.73 -12.32 -9.53
C SER A 306 -18.04 -13.11 -9.52
N LEU A 307 -18.98 -12.77 -8.64
CA LEU A 307 -20.31 -13.41 -8.60
C LEU A 307 -21.06 -13.28 -9.92
N ILE A 308 -20.85 -12.17 -10.66
CA ILE A 308 -21.48 -11.95 -11.97
C ILE A 308 -21.02 -13.04 -12.96
N PHE A 309 -19.73 -13.37 -12.95
CA PHE A 309 -19.14 -14.37 -13.84
C PHE A 309 -19.47 -15.81 -13.41
N ILE A 310 -19.56 -16.07 -12.10
CA ILE A 310 -19.88 -17.39 -11.53
C ILE A 310 -21.32 -17.75 -11.85
N PHE A 311 -22.26 -16.86 -11.57
CA PHE A 311 -23.70 -17.15 -11.76
C PHE A 311 -24.17 -17.03 -13.22
N LYS A 312 -23.38 -16.36 -14.09
CA LYS A 312 -23.72 -16.13 -15.52
C LYS A 312 -25.15 -15.60 -15.73
N THR A 313 -25.70 -14.89 -14.76
CA THR A 313 -27.09 -14.43 -14.72
C THR A 313 -27.12 -12.91 -14.61
N VAL A 314 -27.76 -12.25 -15.57
CA VAL A 314 -27.88 -10.77 -15.61
C VAL A 314 -28.53 -10.19 -14.35
N TRP A 315 -29.44 -10.94 -13.71
CA TRP A 315 -30.15 -10.50 -12.51
C TRP A 315 -29.23 -10.31 -11.27
N VAL A 316 -28.08 -10.95 -11.24
CA VAL A 316 -27.10 -10.79 -10.13
C VAL A 316 -26.31 -9.50 -10.30
N SER A 317 -26.10 -9.02 -11.52
CA SER A 317 -25.28 -7.86 -11.81
C SER A 317 -25.69 -6.58 -11.08
N PRO A 318 -26.97 -6.15 -11.05
CA PRO A 318 -27.36 -4.92 -10.35
C PRO A 318 -27.07 -4.98 -8.84
N VAL A 319 -27.30 -6.15 -8.22
CA VAL A 319 -27.06 -6.36 -6.79
C VAL A 319 -25.55 -6.33 -6.51
N SER A 320 -24.75 -7.07 -7.28
CA SER A 320 -23.30 -7.12 -7.14
C SER A 320 -22.66 -5.75 -7.33
N ILE A 321 -23.06 -5.00 -8.35
CA ILE A 321 -22.55 -3.64 -8.60
C ILE A 321 -22.92 -2.67 -7.49
N LEU A 322 -24.18 -2.73 -7.00
CA LEU A 322 -24.63 -1.86 -5.91
C LEU A 322 -23.83 -2.10 -4.63
N PHE A 323 -23.64 -3.38 -4.26
CA PHE A 323 -22.83 -3.72 -3.09
C PHE A 323 -21.35 -3.38 -3.27
N SER A 324 -20.77 -3.60 -4.47
CA SER A 324 -19.39 -3.21 -4.75
C SER A 324 -19.19 -1.69 -4.65
N LEU A 325 -20.13 -0.89 -5.13
CA LEU A 325 -20.10 0.57 -5.00
C LEU A 325 -20.19 1.01 -3.53
N PHE A 326 -21.05 0.36 -2.74
CA PHE A 326 -21.16 0.62 -1.32
C PHE A 326 -19.85 0.30 -0.58
N ILE A 327 -19.26 -0.88 -0.84
CA ILE A 327 -17.98 -1.27 -0.25
C ILE A 327 -16.85 -0.32 -0.69
N SER A 328 -16.78 0.07 -1.97
CA SER A 328 -15.77 1.04 -2.45
C SER A 328 -15.90 2.40 -1.75
N THR A 329 -17.11 2.83 -1.44
CA THR A 329 -17.34 4.06 -0.66
C THR A 329 -16.84 3.93 0.78
N LEU A 330 -17.09 2.78 1.42
CA LEU A 330 -16.55 2.48 2.74
C LEU A 330 -15.00 2.40 2.72
N GLU A 331 -14.43 1.79 1.67
CA GLU A 331 -12.99 1.66 1.52
C GLU A 331 -12.31 3.04 1.37
N LEU A 332 -12.94 3.97 0.66
CA LEU A 332 -12.48 5.36 0.58
C LEU A 332 -12.43 6.04 1.97
N LEU A 333 -13.45 5.81 2.80
CA LEU A 333 -13.48 6.33 4.17
C LEU A 333 -12.40 5.65 5.03
N VAL A 334 -12.26 4.34 4.91
CA VAL A 334 -11.23 3.56 5.61
C VAL A 334 -9.81 4.01 5.20
N ALA A 335 -9.59 4.38 3.93
CA ALA A 335 -8.32 4.89 3.44
C ALA A 335 -7.82 6.12 4.21
N VAL A 336 -8.71 7.07 4.48
CA VAL A 336 -8.41 8.27 5.30
C VAL A 336 -8.23 7.87 6.78
N LEU A 337 -9.15 7.05 7.29
CA LEU A 337 -9.13 6.61 8.69
C LEU A 337 -7.83 5.87 9.03
N GLN A 338 -7.31 5.03 8.12
CA GLN A 338 -6.06 4.30 8.33
C GLN A 338 -4.84 5.22 8.42
N ALA A 339 -4.76 6.22 7.56
CA ALA A 339 -3.72 7.24 7.63
C ALA A 339 -3.78 8.00 8.96
N TYR A 340 -4.98 8.38 9.40
CA TYR A 340 -5.21 9.05 10.68
C TYR A 340 -4.80 8.18 11.87
N VAL A 341 -5.33 6.95 11.96
CA VAL A 341 -5.06 6.04 13.09
C VAL A 341 -3.59 5.67 13.17
N PHE A 342 -2.94 5.40 12.03
CA PHE A 342 -1.51 5.08 12.02
C PHE A 342 -0.69 6.27 12.55
N THR A 343 -0.99 7.48 12.09
CA THR A 343 -0.30 8.71 12.52
C THR A 343 -0.54 9.02 14.00
N LEU A 344 -1.78 8.88 14.47
CA LEU A 344 -2.15 9.10 15.86
C LEU A 344 -1.42 8.14 16.80
N LEU A 345 -1.43 6.84 16.49
CA LEU A 345 -0.75 5.85 17.32
C LEU A 345 0.78 6.02 17.27
N SER A 346 1.34 6.40 16.11
CA SER A 346 2.76 6.73 16.00
C SER A 346 3.13 7.95 16.88
N ALA A 347 2.29 8.99 16.88
CA ALA A 347 2.49 10.16 17.74
C ALA A 347 2.40 9.79 19.22
N LEU A 348 1.44 8.93 19.59
CA LEU A 348 1.27 8.45 20.98
C LEU A 348 2.48 7.60 21.42
N PHE A 349 3.03 6.73 20.56
CA PHE A 349 4.21 5.93 20.91
C PHE A 349 5.46 6.81 21.09
N ILE A 350 5.64 7.80 20.21
CA ILE A 350 6.72 8.76 20.31
C ILE A 350 6.54 9.63 21.56
N GLY A 351 5.33 10.10 21.82
CA GLY A 351 5.02 10.92 23.00
C GLY A 351 5.38 10.21 24.30
N ASN A 352 4.92 8.98 24.46
CA ASN A 352 5.27 8.15 25.63
C ASN A 352 6.79 7.94 25.78
N ALA A 353 7.54 7.94 24.67
CA ALA A 353 8.98 7.76 24.69
C ALA A 353 9.75 9.04 25.10
N VAL A 354 9.20 10.22 24.81
CA VAL A 354 9.84 11.52 25.07
C VAL A 354 9.30 12.23 26.32
N GLU A 355 8.24 11.69 26.93
CA GLU A 355 7.61 12.26 28.11
C GLU A 355 8.61 12.43 29.26
N GLU A 356 8.64 13.63 29.84
CA GLU A 356 9.45 13.96 31.04
C GLU A 356 8.58 13.76 32.31
N GLU A 357 9.15 13.24 33.38
CA GLU A 357 8.44 13.19 34.66
C GLU A 357 8.04 14.63 35.05
N HIS A 358 6.76 14.92 35.12
CA HIS A 358 6.27 16.10 35.80
C HIS A 358 6.36 15.84 37.33
N HIS A 359 7.34 16.46 37.96
CA HIS A 359 7.42 16.57 39.40
C HIS A 359 6.44 17.60 39.91
#